data_ce480df0ecb2c23ac1f5fac26a75e575
#
_entry.id   ce480df0ecb2c23ac1f5fac26a75e575
#
_cell.length_a   1.000
_cell.length_b   1.000
_cell.length_c   1.000
_cell.angle_alpha   90.00
_cell.angle_beta   90.00
_cell.angle_gamma   90.00
#
_symmetry.space_group_name_H-M   'P 1'
#
loop_
_entity.id
_entity.type
_entity.pdbx_description
1 polymer ?
#
loop_
_entity_poly.entity_id
_entity_poly.type
_entity_poly.pdbx_seq_one_letter_code
_entity_poly.pdbx_strand_id
1 'polypeptide(L)'
;MAKLRYLLVLLIVMVSAGAALAEEFSHQHITPAPLLVPWSGTEDEFFGPSLTRQLPLGHRVAVPDFGEPGKWYVQRLTERSYWMICNAFASTVYVGEESVLVVDVSSSVNPSDMLMALRSFTELPVSTVVYSHPHTDHNAGAVRLQQLLTQQGVELRIVASESAAREISIHQNNVAPPTEIVANGRTTFSFEGRDFILGTPVASAHSPADSYVLNPDGVITYVDFNYPGRLPLAYISSSHDITGWVNFLRHVLGEDWDYAVLGHANVGYKRDIRQTFAYLEDLYDAFNTLILPDWSTGKSIGEAVQKNGPGLTAGVFWGNYVEQSTETVAQAVHPRWKHLAHSEVIRSHAYKVFEDVFLNYNPEVQSVKPQFDPIAP
;
A
#
# COMPACT_ATOMS: atom_id res chain seq x y z
N MET A 1 3.39 -16.83 -51.86
CA MET A 1 2.54 -15.66 -51.57
C MET A 1 1.35 -15.98 -50.67
N ALA A 2 0.68 -17.12 -50.77
CA ALA A 2 -0.47 -17.48 -49.95
C ALA A 2 -0.09 -17.68 -48.43
N LYS A 3 1.03 -18.31 -48.11
CA LYS A 3 1.46 -18.55 -46.73
C LYS A 3 1.81 -17.27 -45.97
N LEU A 4 2.26 -16.22 -46.65
CA LEU A 4 2.57 -14.92 -46.01
C LEU A 4 1.32 -14.13 -45.62
N ARG A 5 0.21 -14.30 -46.40
CA ARG A 5 -1.07 -13.68 -46.09
C ARG A 5 -1.76 -14.29 -44.85
N TYR A 6 -1.61 -15.63 -44.65
CA TYR A 6 -2.14 -16.31 -43.48
C TYR A 6 -1.41 -15.91 -42.22
N LEU A 7 -0.09 -15.72 -42.28
CA LEU A 7 0.70 -15.28 -41.12
C LEU A 7 0.37 -13.85 -40.70
N LEU A 8 0.12 -12.97 -41.67
CA LEU A 8 -0.26 -11.57 -41.41
C LEU A 8 -1.67 -11.45 -40.82
N VAL A 9 -2.61 -12.27 -41.25
CA VAL A 9 -3.99 -12.30 -40.73
C VAL A 9 -3.98 -12.88 -39.30
N LEU A 10 -3.18 -13.91 -39.01
CA LEU A 10 -3.05 -14.46 -37.66
C LEU A 10 -2.40 -13.46 -36.70
N LEU A 11 -1.40 -12.70 -37.17
CA LEU A 11 -0.73 -11.67 -36.35
C LEU A 11 -1.67 -10.50 -36.04
N ILE A 12 -2.51 -10.07 -37.01
CA ILE A 12 -3.49 -8.99 -36.81
C ILE A 12 -4.61 -9.44 -35.87
N VAL A 13 -5.04 -10.71 -35.95
CA VAL A 13 -6.07 -11.24 -35.03
C VAL A 13 -5.51 -11.40 -33.62
N MET A 14 -4.24 -11.81 -33.44
CA MET A 14 -3.63 -11.87 -32.12
C MET A 14 -3.37 -10.48 -31.52
N VAL A 15 -3.00 -9.49 -32.33
CA VAL A 15 -2.80 -8.12 -31.86
C VAL A 15 -4.14 -7.46 -31.52
N SER A 16 -5.20 -7.71 -32.32
CA SER A 16 -6.53 -7.20 -32.00
C SER A 16 -7.19 -7.89 -30.81
N ALA A 17 -6.97 -9.22 -30.65
CA ALA A 17 -7.43 -9.94 -29.46
C ALA A 17 -6.65 -9.52 -28.18
N GLY A 18 -5.33 -9.29 -28.32
CA GLY A 18 -4.52 -8.78 -27.21
C GLY A 18 -4.90 -7.34 -26.83
N ALA A 19 -5.19 -6.49 -27.79
CA ALA A 19 -5.67 -5.13 -27.53
C ALA A 19 -7.10 -5.11 -26.94
N ALA A 20 -8.00 -5.96 -27.44
CA ALA A 20 -9.36 -6.09 -26.88
C ALA A 20 -9.34 -6.69 -25.47
N LEU A 21 -8.48 -7.68 -25.18
CA LEU A 21 -8.28 -8.21 -23.84
C LEU A 21 -7.61 -7.19 -22.92
N ALA A 22 -6.67 -6.39 -23.42
CA ALA A 22 -6.05 -5.31 -22.64
C ALA A 22 -7.04 -4.18 -22.35
N GLU A 23 -7.92 -3.84 -23.29
CA GLU A 23 -9.01 -2.87 -23.09
C GLU A 23 -10.08 -3.40 -22.14
N GLU A 24 -10.48 -4.67 -22.23
CA GLU A 24 -11.40 -5.31 -21.29
C GLU A 24 -10.80 -5.41 -19.88
N PHE A 25 -9.52 -5.75 -19.74
CA PHE A 25 -8.82 -5.74 -18.45
C PHE A 25 -8.65 -4.32 -17.88
N SER A 26 -8.41 -3.30 -18.70
CA SER A 26 -8.23 -1.94 -18.22
C SER A 26 -9.54 -1.29 -17.76
N HIS A 27 -10.70 -1.72 -18.28
CA HIS A 27 -11.99 -1.14 -17.92
C HIS A 27 -12.76 -1.89 -16.83
N GLN A 28 -12.42 -3.16 -16.53
CA GLN A 28 -13.11 -3.94 -15.49
C GLN A 28 -12.54 -3.74 -14.07
N HIS A 29 -11.35 -3.18 -13.90
CA HIS A 29 -10.68 -3.07 -12.61
C HIS A 29 -10.62 -1.67 -12.00
N ILE A 30 -11.16 -0.66 -12.69
CA ILE A 30 -11.30 0.68 -12.11
C ILE A 30 -12.78 1.06 -12.17
N THR A 31 -13.59 0.40 -11.35
CA THR A 31 -14.79 1.08 -10.89
C THR A 31 -14.28 2.15 -9.92
N PRO A 32 -14.45 3.45 -10.20
CA PRO A 32 -14.15 4.45 -9.19
C PRO A 32 -14.94 4.05 -7.95
N ALA A 33 -14.26 3.81 -6.85
CA ALA A 33 -14.99 3.65 -5.60
C ALA A 33 -15.86 4.90 -5.43
N PRO A 34 -17.09 4.74 -4.95
CA PRO A 34 -17.92 5.91 -4.69
C PRO A 34 -17.10 6.90 -3.87
N LEU A 35 -17.22 8.18 -4.21
CA LEU A 35 -16.50 9.30 -3.59
C LEU A 35 -16.58 9.30 -2.06
N LEU A 36 -17.55 8.58 -1.52
CA LEU A 36 -17.89 8.55 -0.10
C LEU A 36 -18.29 7.13 0.26
N VAL A 37 -17.37 6.33 0.79
CA VAL A 37 -17.73 5.07 1.43
C VAL A 37 -17.85 5.33 2.93
N PRO A 38 -19.06 5.26 3.52
CA PRO A 38 -19.22 5.41 4.96
C PRO A 38 -18.41 4.32 5.69
N TRP A 39 -17.58 4.74 6.60
CA TRP A 39 -16.80 3.81 7.40
C TRP A 39 -17.69 3.16 8.48
N SER A 40 -17.82 1.83 8.44
CA SER A 40 -18.48 0.97 9.49
C SER A 40 -19.70 1.55 10.19
N GLY A 41 -20.58 2.28 9.49
CA GLY A 41 -21.84 2.81 10.03
C GLY A 41 -21.73 4.15 10.75
N THR A 42 -20.56 4.76 10.83
CA THR A 42 -20.39 6.16 11.21
C THR A 42 -20.12 6.98 9.96
N GLU A 43 -20.89 8.03 9.72
CA GLU A 43 -20.63 8.98 8.63
C GLU A 43 -19.33 9.72 8.94
N ASP A 44 -18.33 9.59 8.04
CA ASP A 44 -17.17 10.48 8.05
C ASP A 44 -17.62 11.89 7.66
N GLU A 45 -17.26 12.88 8.44
CA GLU A 45 -17.47 14.26 8.03
C GLU A 45 -16.40 14.65 7.01
N PHE A 46 -16.86 15.13 5.84
CA PHE A 46 -15.99 15.54 4.74
C PHE A 46 -15.75 17.04 4.78
N PHE A 47 -14.49 17.40 4.55
CA PHE A 47 -13.99 18.75 4.58
C PHE A 47 -13.43 19.13 3.21
N GLY A 48 -13.87 20.24 2.64
CA GLY A 48 -13.36 20.71 1.36
C GLY A 48 -11.86 20.98 1.42
N PRO A 49 -11.06 20.55 0.43
CA PRO A 49 -9.62 20.74 0.41
C PRO A 49 -9.25 22.21 0.63
N SER A 50 -8.27 22.47 1.49
CA SER A 50 -7.88 23.83 1.88
C SER A 50 -6.40 23.91 2.21
N LEU A 51 -5.73 24.90 1.62
CA LEU A 51 -4.34 25.25 1.89
C LEU A 51 -4.16 26.03 3.19
N THR A 52 -5.20 26.70 3.66
CA THR A 52 -5.14 27.59 4.82
C THR A 52 -5.82 27.05 6.05
N ARG A 53 -6.94 26.30 5.89
CA ARG A 53 -7.64 25.68 7.00
C ARG A 53 -7.10 24.30 7.27
N GLN A 54 -6.72 24.04 8.52
CA GLN A 54 -6.32 22.71 8.97
C GLN A 54 -7.52 21.76 8.89
N LEU A 55 -7.27 20.52 8.46
CA LEU A 55 -8.25 19.45 8.50
C LEU A 55 -8.60 19.16 9.95
N PRO A 56 -9.88 19.21 10.36
CA PRO A 56 -10.25 18.79 11.71
C PRO A 56 -9.94 17.31 11.93
N LEU A 57 -9.51 16.96 13.14
CA LEU A 57 -9.20 15.56 13.47
C LEU A 57 -10.42 14.66 13.25
N GLY A 58 -10.18 13.51 12.64
CA GLY A 58 -11.22 12.55 12.32
C GLY A 58 -11.99 12.81 11.03
N HIS A 59 -11.80 13.95 10.37
CA HIS A 59 -12.45 14.28 9.10
C HIS A 59 -11.68 13.74 7.88
N ARG A 60 -12.40 13.54 6.78
CA ARG A 60 -11.85 13.21 5.46
C ARG A 60 -11.81 14.45 4.56
N VAL A 61 -10.94 14.44 3.58
CA VAL A 61 -10.93 15.46 2.53
C VAL A 61 -11.98 15.11 1.47
N ALA A 62 -12.80 16.07 1.07
CA ALA A 62 -13.84 15.88 0.05
C ALA A 62 -13.23 15.86 -1.37
N VAL A 63 -12.52 14.78 -1.67
CA VAL A 63 -11.89 14.51 -2.98
C VAL A 63 -12.13 13.05 -3.37
N PRO A 64 -11.97 12.67 -4.66
CA PRO A 64 -11.96 11.28 -5.06
C PRO A 64 -10.89 10.50 -4.29
N ASP A 65 -11.22 9.29 -3.82
CA ASP A 65 -10.31 8.47 -3.00
C ASP A 65 -8.91 8.28 -3.60
N PHE A 66 -8.84 8.14 -4.92
CA PHE A 66 -7.59 7.99 -5.65
C PHE A 66 -7.21 9.23 -6.48
N GLY A 67 -7.78 10.40 -6.15
CA GLY A 67 -7.55 11.59 -6.94
C GLY A 67 -8.16 11.53 -8.36
N GLU A 68 -7.87 12.53 -9.17
CA GLU A 68 -8.21 12.57 -10.59
C GLU A 68 -6.93 12.65 -11.43
N PRO A 69 -6.85 12.02 -12.61
CA PRO A 69 -5.67 12.11 -13.46
C PRO A 69 -5.25 13.56 -13.74
N GLY A 70 -3.99 13.88 -13.45
CA GLY A 70 -3.41 15.20 -13.69
C GLY A 70 -3.89 16.31 -12.76
N LYS A 71 -4.78 16.03 -11.80
CA LYS A 71 -5.31 17.01 -10.86
C LYS A 71 -4.69 16.86 -9.49
N TRP A 72 -4.18 17.96 -8.97
CA TRP A 72 -3.62 18.03 -7.63
C TRP A 72 -4.67 18.48 -6.63
N TYR A 73 -4.74 17.74 -5.52
CA TYR A 73 -5.47 18.15 -4.33
C TYR A 73 -4.49 18.28 -3.19
N VAL A 74 -4.61 19.36 -2.43
CA VAL A 74 -3.74 19.65 -1.29
C VAL A 74 -4.59 20.03 -0.10
N GLN A 75 -4.29 19.47 1.05
CA GLN A 75 -4.95 19.77 2.31
C GLN A 75 -3.92 20.03 3.41
N ARG A 76 -4.08 21.14 4.11
CA ARG A 76 -3.28 21.44 5.30
C ARG A 76 -3.68 20.53 6.45
N LEU A 77 -2.72 19.81 7.04
CA LEU A 77 -2.93 18.92 8.19
C LEU A 77 -2.51 19.59 9.50
N THR A 78 -1.37 20.28 9.50
CA THR A 78 -0.83 21.03 10.66
C THR A 78 -0.35 22.40 10.21
N GLU A 79 0.40 23.11 11.06
CA GLU A 79 0.99 24.38 10.67
C GLU A 79 1.94 24.24 9.47
N ARG A 80 2.71 23.12 9.43
CA ARG A 80 3.78 22.88 8.44
C ARG A 80 3.54 21.68 7.53
N SER A 81 2.61 20.81 7.87
CA SER A 81 2.40 19.54 7.18
C SER A 81 1.16 19.56 6.30
N TYR A 82 1.30 19.01 5.09
CA TYR A 82 0.25 18.92 4.10
C TYR A 82 0.15 17.49 3.55
N TRP A 83 -1.07 17.05 3.31
CA TRP A 83 -1.37 15.92 2.45
C TRP A 83 -1.58 16.43 1.03
N MET A 84 -0.96 15.77 0.06
CA MET A 84 -1.05 16.14 -1.35
C MET A 84 -1.24 14.87 -2.18
N ILE A 85 -2.22 14.84 -3.08
CA ILE A 85 -2.50 13.67 -3.94
C ILE A 85 -2.65 14.08 -5.41
N CYS A 86 -2.13 13.23 -6.30
CA CYS A 86 -2.33 13.29 -7.75
C CYS A 86 -2.20 11.88 -8.34
N ASN A 87 -3.02 11.55 -9.35
CA ASN A 87 -2.94 10.26 -10.06
C ASN A 87 -2.92 9.05 -9.12
N ALA A 88 -3.75 9.02 -8.10
CA ALA A 88 -3.83 7.98 -7.09
C ALA A 88 -2.69 7.92 -6.06
N PHE A 89 -1.66 8.77 -6.17
CA PHE A 89 -0.51 8.77 -5.27
C PHE A 89 -0.52 9.99 -4.37
N ALA A 90 -0.42 9.73 -3.06
CA ALA A 90 -0.36 10.76 -2.03
C ALA A 90 1.04 10.86 -1.43
N SER A 91 1.47 12.10 -1.20
CA SER A 91 2.74 12.44 -0.57
C SER A 91 2.50 13.30 0.66
N THR A 92 3.37 13.19 1.66
CA THR A 92 3.47 14.17 2.73
C THR A 92 4.40 15.29 2.31
N VAL A 93 3.95 16.51 2.50
CA VAL A 93 4.78 17.70 2.33
C VAL A 93 4.97 18.36 3.69
N TYR A 94 6.21 18.62 4.07
CA TYR A 94 6.57 19.39 5.25
C TYR A 94 7.28 20.67 4.84
N VAL A 95 6.74 21.82 5.23
CA VAL A 95 7.27 23.14 4.92
C VAL A 95 8.15 23.62 6.06
N GLY A 96 9.45 23.67 5.82
CA GLY A 96 10.46 24.16 6.76
C GLY A 96 10.50 25.67 6.84
N GLU A 97 11.62 26.20 7.30
CA GLU A 97 11.90 27.64 7.36
C GLU A 97 12.56 28.14 6.07
N GLU A 98 13.40 27.31 5.44
CA GLU A 98 14.20 27.63 4.26
C GLU A 98 13.86 26.74 3.05
N SER A 99 13.27 25.56 3.28
CA SER A 99 13.03 24.57 2.25
C SER A 99 11.86 23.65 2.57
N VAL A 100 11.56 22.73 1.64
CA VAL A 100 10.48 21.76 1.72
C VAL A 100 11.03 20.35 1.71
N LEU A 101 10.48 19.49 2.58
CA LEU A 101 10.67 18.05 2.56
C LEU A 101 9.41 17.37 2.00
N VAL A 102 9.60 16.38 1.12
CA VAL A 102 8.52 15.56 0.56
C VAL A 102 8.80 14.10 0.87
N VAL A 103 7.80 13.36 1.35
CA VAL A 103 7.87 11.90 1.47
C VAL A 103 7.24 11.30 0.23
N ASP A 104 8.02 10.53 -0.50
CA ASP A 104 7.76 9.89 -1.78
C ASP A 104 7.43 10.85 -2.94
N VAL A 105 7.93 10.51 -4.11
CA VAL A 105 7.66 11.20 -5.39
C VAL A 105 7.32 10.14 -6.43
N SER A 106 6.02 9.97 -6.69
CA SER A 106 5.52 8.94 -7.60
C SER A 106 6.03 9.08 -9.03
N SER A 107 6.27 7.93 -9.66
CA SER A 107 6.61 7.86 -11.09
C SER A 107 5.49 8.35 -12.02
N SER A 108 4.26 8.30 -11.57
CA SER A 108 3.07 8.68 -12.34
C SER A 108 2.82 10.18 -12.40
N VAL A 109 3.48 10.97 -11.55
CA VAL A 109 3.33 12.42 -11.53
C VAL A 109 4.45 13.13 -12.25
N ASN A 110 4.14 14.28 -12.88
CA ASN A 110 5.15 15.14 -13.44
C ASN A 110 5.73 16.04 -12.33
N PRO A 111 7.04 16.01 -12.06
CA PRO A 111 7.64 16.82 -11.02
C PRO A 111 7.45 18.34 -11.22
N SER A 112 7.38 18.81 -12.46
CA SER A 112 7.11 20.24 -12.72
C SER A 112 5.71 20.63 -12.24
N ASP A 113 4.70 19.77 -12.46
CA ASP A 113 3.34 20.01 -12.00
C ASP A 113 3.25 19.92 -10.48
N MET A 114 4.00 19.00 -9.86
CA MET A 114 4.14 18.91 -8.40
C MET A 114 4.72 20.21 -7.83
N LEU A 115 5.81 20.74 -8.42
CA LEU A 115 6.39 22.00 -7.97
C LEU A 115 5.44 23.19 -8.16
N MET A 116 4.62 23.20 -9.21
CA MET A 116 3.56 24.20 -9.38
C MET A 116 2.47 24.07 -8.30
N ALA A 117 2.08 22.84 -7.94
CA ALA A 117 1.14 22.63 -6.85
C ALA A 117 1.70 23.10 -5.50
N LEU A 118 2.98 22.84 -5.22
CA LEU A 118 3.66 23.35 -4.02
C LEU A 118 3.68 24.88 -3.97
N ARG A 119 3.92 25.55 -5.10
CA ARG A 119 3.91 27.04 -5.18
C ARG A 119 2.56 27.68 -4.88
N SER A 120 1.49 26.90 -4.81
CA SER A 120 0.18 27.42 -4.36
C SER A 120 0.14 27.78 -2.86
N PHE A 121 1.09 27.28 -2.07
CA PHE A 121 1.13 27.51 -0.62
C PHE A 121 2.54 27.77 -0.05
N THR A 122 3.61 27.61 -0.83
CA THR A 122 4.98 27.96 -0.40
C THR A 122 5.85 28.30 -1.60
N GLU A 123 6.71 29.31 -1.46
CA GLU A 123 7.74 29.65 -2.46
C GLU A 123 9.08 28.96 -2.18
N LEU A 124 9.19 28.21 -1.08
CA LEU A 124 10.40 27.55 -0.67
C LEU A 124 10.76 26.40 -1.63
N PRO A 125 12.06 26.18 -1.92
CA PRO A 125 12.49 25.10 -2.79
C PRO A 125 12.34 23.73 -2.11
N VAL A 126 12.06 22.69 -2.88
CA VAL A 126 12.21 21.30 -2.39
C VAL A 126 13.69 20.99 -2.26
N SER A 127 14.15 20.64 -1.07
CA SER A 127 15.55 20.28 -0.80
C SER A 127 15.71 18.82 -0.38
N THR A 128 14.64 18.18 0.12
CA THR A 128 14.73 16.84 0.70
C THR A 128 13.56 15.96 0.24
N VAL A 129 13.88 14.74 -0.17
CA VAL A 129 12.93 13.64 -0.38
C VAL A 129 13.26 12.52 0.58
N VAL A 130 12.24 11.91 1.16
CA VAL A 130 12.39 10.73 2.03
C VAL A 130 11.64 9.57 1.38
N TYR A 131 12.24 8.40 1.28
CA TYR A 131 11.61 7.20 0.75
C TYR A 131 10.95 6.39 1.86
N SER A 132 9.68 6.04 1.65
CA SER A 132 8.96 5.12 2.54
C SER A 132 9.39 3.67 2.32
N HIS A 133 9.61 3.28 1.06
CA HIS A 133 9.99 1.92 0.64
C HIS A 133 10.59 1.93 -0.78
N PRO A 134 11.15 0.81 -1.30
CA PRO A 134 11.93 0.83 -2.54
C PRO A 134 11.09 0.78 -3.83
N HIS A 135 9.76 0.75 -3.79
CA HIS A 135 8.94 0.57 -5.00
C HIS A 135 9.00 1.78 -5.94
N THR A 136 9.02 1.48 -7.24
CA THR A 136 9.22 2.47 -8.30
C THR A 136 8.02 3.38 -8.53
N ASP A 137 6.82 2.87 -8.32
CA ASP A 137 5.59 3.65 -8.48
C ASP A 137 5.50 4.81 -7.48
N HIS A 138 6.07 4.66 -6.27
CA HIS A 138 6.14 5.71 -5.26
C HIS A 138 7.39 6.59 -5.37
N ASN A 139 8.53 6.09 -5.86
CA ASN A 139 9.80 6.78 -5.71
C ASN A 139 10.57 7.07 -7.00
N ALA A 140 10.21 6.49 -8.15
CA ALA A 140 10.95 6.74 -9.39
C ALA A 140 10.76 8.17 -9.95
N GLY A 141 9.77 8.91 -9.49
CA GLY A 141 9.63 10.35 -9.80
C GLY A 141 10.79 11.21 -9.28
N ALA A 142 11.48 10.77 -8.23
CA ALA A 142 12.61 11.46 -7.65
C ALA A 142 13.77 11.63 -8.64
N VAL A 143 13.96 10.70 -9.60
CA VAL A 143 14.98 10.82 -10.66
C VAL A 143 14.74 12.10 -11.48
N ARG A 144 13.52 12.29 -11.94
CA ARG A 144 13.16 13.47 -12.75
C ARG A 144 13.14 14.75 -11.91
N LEU A 145 12.71 14.65 -10.65
CA LEU A 145 12.74 15.78 -9.72
C LEU A 145 14.19 16.23 -9.48
N GLN A 146 15.10 15.30 -9.21
CA GLN A 146 16.51 15.59 -9.00
C GLN A 146 17.13 16.28 -10.24
N GLN A 147 16.85 15.77 -11.44
CA GLN A 147 17.33 16.38 -12.69
C GLN A 147 16.83 17.82 -12.85
N LEU A 148 15.55 18.07 -12.57
CA LEU A 148 14.94 19.38 -12.67
C LEU A 148 15.53 20.37 -11.67
N LEU A 149 15.71 19.96 -10.42
CA LEU A 149 16.29 20.78 -9.36
C LEU A 149 17.79 21.07 -9.60
N THR A 150 18.54 20.10 -10.08
CA THR A 150 19.96 20.28 -10.47
C THR A 150 20.11 21.36 -11.57
N GLN A 151 19.19 21.40 -12.55
CA GLN A 151 19.18 22.48 -13.57
C GLN A 151 18.91 23.85 -12.97
N GLN A 152 18.28 23.93 -11.81
CA GLN A 152 18.01 25.16 -11.07
C GLN A 152 19.09 25.46 -10.02
N GLY A 153 20.17 24.67 -9.96
CA GLY A 153 21.27 24.83 -9.00
C GLY A 153 20.94 24.35 -7.58
N VAL A 154 19.87 23.56 -7.42
CA VAL A 154 19.46 22.98 -6.13
C VAL A 154 19.94 21.54 -6.07
N GLU A 155 20.68 21.18 -5.03
CA GLU A 155 21.06 19.80 -4.71
C GLU A 155 19.92 19.14 -3.91
N LEU A 156 19.44 17.99 -4.40
CA LEU A 156 18.38 17.23 -3.73
C LEU A 156 19.00 16.22 -2.78
N ARG A 157 18.71 16.36 -1.49
CA ARG A 157 18.98 15.35 -0.46
C ARG A 157 17.91 14.26 -0.55
N ILE A 158 18.32 13.00 -0.64
CA ILE A 158 17.43 11.85 -0.66
C ILE A 158 17.76 10.97 0.53
N VAL A 159 16.80 10.82 1.46
CA VAL A 159 16.93 10.04 2.69
C VAL A 159 16.20 8.71 2.54
N ALA A 160 16.83 7.62 2.89
CA ALA A 160 16.20 6.31 2.93
C ALA A 160 16.75 5.45 4.08
N SER A 161 16.00 4.43 4.50
CA SER A 161 16.51 3.40 5.40
C SER A 161 17.61 2.57 4.74
N GLU A 162 18.47 1.97 5.55
CA GLU A 162 19.52 1.06 5.09
C GLU A 162 18.95 -0.10 4.25
N SER A 163 17.81 -0.68 4.67
CA SER A 163 17.12 -1.73 3.93
C SER A 163 16.59 -1.24 2.59
N ALA A 164 15.95 -0.06 2.52
CA ALA A 164 15.45 0.49 1.26
C ALA A 164 16.60 0.84 0.29
N ALA A 165 17.68 1.44 0.79
CA ALA A 165 18.87 1.73 0.00
C ALA A 165 19.48 0.45 -0.61
N ARG A 166 19.55 -0.62 0.17
CA ARG A 166 20.01 -1.93 -0.28
C ARG A 166 19.13 -2.51 -1.40
N GLU A 167 17.79 -2.52 -1.22
CA GLU A 167 16.87 -3.05 -2.22
C GLU A 167 16.90 -2.24 -3.52
N ILE A 168 16.97 -0.91 -3.44
CA ILE A 168 17.16 -0.04 -4.61
C ILE A 168 18.44 -0.42 -5.38
N SER A 169 19.53 -0.68 -4.66
CA SER A 169 20.81 -1.06 -5.25
C SER A 169 20.76 -2.45 -5.91
N ILE A 170 20.11 -3.43 -5.27
CA ILE A 170 20.01 -4.81 -5.77
C ILE A 170 19.17 -4.88 -7.05
N HIS A 171 18.00 -4.23 -7.02
CA HIS A 171 17.06 -4.30 -8.14
C HIS A 171 17.43 -3.38 -9.29
N GLN A 172 18.36 -2.43 -9.09
CA GLN A 172 18.72 -1.40 -10.08
C GLN A 172 17.45 -0.77 -10.70
N ASN A 173 16.39 -0.69 -9.86
CA ASN A 173 15.14 -0.09 -10.25
C ASN A 173 15.39 1.39 -10.56
N ASN A 174 14.62 1.98 -11.44
CA ASN A 174 14.78 3.37 -11.87
C ASN A 174 14.37 4.38 -10.77
N VAL A 175 14.92 4.21 -9.58
CA VAL A 175 14.77 5.09 -8.40
C VAL A 175 16.13 5.76 -8.16
N ALA A 176 16.13 7.05 -7.87
CA ALA A 176 17.36 7.77 -7.57
C ALA A 176 18.01 7.21 -6.29
N PRO A 177 19.32 6.88 -6.32
CA PRO A 177 19.99 6.39 -5.12
C PRO A 177 19.88 7.39 -3.97
N PRO A 178 19.65 6.95 -2.72
CA PRO A 178 19.66 7.85 -1.59
C PRO A 178 21.06 8.47 -1.38
N THR A 179 21.08 9.76 -1.03
CA THR A 179 22.30 10.51 -0.70
C THR A 179 22.59 10.43 0.79
N GLU A 180 21.60 10.09 1.61
CA GLU A 180 21.72 9.83 3.03
C GLU A 180 21.01 8.52 3.40
N ILE A 181 21.73 7.65 4.09
CA ILE A 181 21.23 6.37 4.56
C ILE A 181 21.11 6.41 6.07
N VAL A 182 19.90 6.12 6.56
CA VAL A 182 19.58 6.06 8.00
C VAL A 182 19.52 4.58 8.42
N ALA A 183 20.12 4.26 9.55
CA ALA A 183 20.14 2.90 10.09
C ALA A 183 18.71 2.35 10.29
N ASN A 184 18.54 1.04 10.09
CA ASN A 184 17.28 0.37 10.38
C ASN A 184 16.91 0.45 11.87
N GLY A 185 15.65 0.26 12.17
CA GLY A 185 15.09 0.38 13.53
C GLY A 185 14.30 1.68 13.68
N ARG A 186 14.16 2.16 14.90
CA ARG A 186 13.54 3.47 15.19
C ARG A 186 14.64 4.52 15.33
N THR A 187 14.92 5.20 14.24
CA THR A 187 16.06 6.13 14.13
C THR A 187 15.56 7.54 13.76
N THR A 188 16.36 8.55 14.05
CA THR A 188 16.04 9.93 13.67
C THR A 188 16.96 10.43 12.56
N PHE A 189 16.43 11.30 11.71
CA PHE A 189 17.21 12.19 10.86
C PHE A 189 16.73 13.64 11.07
N SER A 190 17.60 14.60 10.82
CA SER A 190 17.26 16.00 11.06
C SER A 190 16.93 16.70 9.73
N PHE A 191 15.88 17.52 9.73
CA PHE A 191 15.56 18.47 8.68
C PHE A 191 15.39 19.86 9.30
N GLU A 192 16.27 20.80 8.92
CA GLU A 192 16.33 22.16 9.46
C GLU A 192 16.32 22.21 11.00
N GLY A 193 17.11 21.34 11.63
CA GLY A 193 17.22 21.26 13.09
C GLY A 193 16.02 20.62 13.81
N ARG A 194 15.06 20.07 13.09
CA ARG A 194 13.92 19.33 13.62
C ARG A 194 14.10 17.83 13.36
N ASP A 195 13.83 17.02 14.38
CA ASP A 195 13.99 15.58 14.31
C ASP A 195 12.76 14.90 13.73
N PHE A 196 12.99 14.11 12.69
CA PHE A 196 12.01 13.20 12.09
C PHE A 196 12.38 11.76 12.47
N ILE A 197 11.39 10.94 12.79
CA ILE A 197 11.61 9.52 13.04
C ILE A 197 11.43 8.78 11.73
N LEU A 198 12.42 7.96 11.36
CA LEU A 198 12.31 6.95 10.33
C LEU A 198 12.33 5.59 11.02
N GLY A 199 11.22 4.85 10.94
CA GLY A 199 11.07 3.58 11.61
C GLY A 199 10.97 2.41 10.62
N THR A 200 11.82 1.39 10.80
CA THR A 200 11.80 0.12 10.05
C THR A 200 11.60 -1.03 11.04
N PRO A 201 10.38 -1.21 11.57
CA PRO A 201 10.16 -2.08 12.71
C PRO A 201 10.22 -3.57 12.38
N VAL A 202 10.16 -3.94 11.09
CA VAL A 202 10.16 -5.32 10.62
C VAL A 202 11.04 -5.47 9.38
N ALA A 203 11.52 -6.68 9.15
CA ALA A 203 12.41 -6.97 8.02
C ALA A 203 11.66 -7.15 6.68
N SER A 204 10.38 -7.49 6.73
CA SER A 204 9.53 -7.69 5.54
C SER A 204 8.08 -7.52 5.93
N ALA A 205 7.31 -6.84 5.09
CA ALA A 205 5.88 -6.63 5.28
C ALA A 205 5.18 -6.46 3.92
N HIS A 206 4.85 -5.21 3.49
CA HIS A 206 4.40 -4.91 2.14
C HIS A 206 5.53 -5.16 1.13
N SER A 207 6.73 -4.67 1.45
CA SER A 207 7.96 -4.88 0.70
C SER A 207 9.06 -5.48 1.60
N PRO A 208 10.24 -5.82 1.05
CA PRO A 208 11.39 -6.22 1.87
C PRO A 208 12.02 -5.09 2.70
N ALA A 209 11.51 -3.85 2.59
CA ALA A 209 12.17 -2.69 3.16
C ALA A 209 11.23 -1.51 3.43
N ASP A 210 10.19 -1.77 4.20
CA ASP A 210 9.19 -0.75 4.53
C ASP A 210 9.64 0.14 5.70
N SER A 211 9.34 1.43 5.58
CA SER A 211 9.57 2.42 6.63
C SER A 211 8.32 3.27 6.86
N TYR A 212 8.14 3.73 8.09
CA TYR A 212 7.28 4.89 8.34
C TYR A 212 8.14 6.12 8.62
N VAL A 213 7.61 7.28 8.29
CA VAL A 213 8.22 8.58 8.60
C VAL A 213 7.26 9.35 9.49
N LEU A 214 7.67 9.64 10.72
CA LEU A 214 6.89 10.46 11.65
C LEU A 214 7.57 11.82 11.79
N ASN A 215 6.87 12.88 11.43
CA ASN A 215 7.38 14.23 11.53
C ASN A 215 7.09 14.87 12.92
N PRO A 216 7.78 15.96 13.29
CA PRO A 216 7.61 16.58 14.60
C PRO A 216 6.23 17.19 14.86
N ASP A 217 5.39 17.32 13.82
CA ASP A 217 4.04 17.86 13.94
C ASP A 217 2.96 16.77 14.19
N GLY A 218 3.35 15.49 14.38
CA GLY A 218 2.42 14.40 14.58
C GLY A 218 1.74 13.89 13.29
N VAL A 219 2.36 14.08 12.13
CA VAL A 219 1.92 13.46 10.88
C VAL A 219 2.83 12.28 10.55
N ILE A 220 2.25 11.08 10.44
CA ILE A 220 2.95 9.88 10.06
C ILE A 220 2.71 9.54 8.58
N THR A 221 3.73 9.11 7.88
CA THR A 221 3.64 8.56 6.53
C THR A 221 4.08 7.11 6.56
N TYR A 222 3.24 6.21 6.08
CA TYR A 222 3.55 4.80 5.80
C TYR A 222 2.69 4.37 4.61
N VAL A 223 3.27 3.62 3.69
CA VAL A 223 2.72 3.50 2.34
C VAL A 223 2.33 2.06 2.05
N ASP A 224 1.17 1.87 1.39
CA ASP A 224 0.64 0.59 0.89
C ASP A 224 0.19 -0.43 1.95
N PHE A 225 -0.08 0.01 3.15
CA PHE A 225 -0.58 -0.88 4.20
C PHE A 225 -2.10 -0.85 4.32
N ASN A 226 -2.70 0.30 4.55
CA ASN A 226 -4.15 0.41 4.68
C ASN A 226 -4.68 1.65 3.96
N TYR A 227 -5.95 1.63 3.63
CA TYR A 227 -6.58 2.63 2.78
C TYR A 227 -7.84 3.16 3.47
N PRO A 228 -7.90 4.46 3.82
CA PRO A 228 -9.05 5.03 4.49
C PRO A 228 -10.34 4.81 3.70
N GLY A 229 -11.37 4.26 4.37
CA GLY A 229 -12.66 4.02 3.74
C GLY A 229 -12.74 2.77 2.84
N ARG A 230 -11.71 1.94 2.80
CA ARG A 230 -11.70 0.68 2.05
C ARG A 230 -10.78 -0.37 2.67
N LEU A 231 -10.85 -1.60 2.15
CA LEU A 231 -9.87 -2.64 2.45
C LEU A 231 -8.59 -2.44 1.62
N PRO A 232 -7.47 -3.07 2.01
CA PRO A 232 -6.27 -3.10 1.21
C PRO A 232 -6.54 -3.52 -0.25
N LEU A 233 -5.67 -3.15 -1.17
CA LEU A 233 -5.73 -3.61 -2.55
C LEU A 233 -5.54 -5.14 -2.63
N ALA A 234 -5.75 -5.72 -3.80
CA ALA A 234 -5.66 -7.17 -4.00
C ALA A 234 -4.37 -7.77 -3.40
N TYR A 235 -4.48 -8.99 -2.86
CA TYR A 235 -3.40 -9.71 -2.20
C TYR A 235 -2.80 -8.96 -0.99
N ILE A 236 -3.65 -8.22 -0.25
CA ILE A 236 -3.24 -7.33 0.85
C ILE A 236 -2.15 -6.37 0.36
N SER A 237 -2.49 -5.61 -0.69
CA SER A 237 -1.55 -4.70 -1.38
C SER A 237 -0.27 -5.42 -1.87
N SER A 238 -0.41 -6.64 -2.39
CA SER A 238 0.73 -7.45 -2.84
C SER A 238 1.79 -7.69 -1.75
N SER A 239 1.38 -7.78 -0.48
CA SER A 239 2.30 -7.93 0.65
C SER A 239 3.18 -9.18 0.52
N HIS A 240 4.43 -9.04 0.91
CA HIS A 240 5.39 -10.14 0.96
C HIS A 240 5.12 -11.06 2.16
N ASP A 241 4.83 -10.47 3.33
CA ASP A 241 4.65 -11.18 4.60
C ASP A 241 3.50 -10.54 5.39
N ILE A 242 2.41 -11.28 5.62
CA ILE A 242 1.25 -10.75 6.36
C ILE A 242 1.57 -10.56 7.84
N THR A 243 2.27 -11.49 8.46
CA THR A 243 2.66 -11.36 9.87
C THR A 243 3.55 -10.14 10.08
N GLY A 244 4.53 -9.93 9.20
CA GLY A 244 5.33 -8.71 9.17
C GLY A 244 4.48 -7.46 8.91
N TRP A 245 3.54 -7.53 7.99
CA TRP A 245 2.62 -6.45 7.65
C TRP A 245 1.75 -6.03 8.85
N VAL A 246 1.18 -6.99 9.57
CA VAL A 246 0.44 -6.73 10.82
C VAL A 246 1.35 -6.14 11.89
N ASN A 247 2.54 -6.70 12.08
CA ASN A 247 3.50 -6.20 13.07
C ASN A 247 3.97 -4.78 12.75
N PHE A 248 4.18 -4.45 11.48
CA PHE A 248 4.46 -3.07 11.06
C PHE A 248 3.37 -2.10 11.52
N LEU A 249 2.11 -2.40 11.22
CA LEU A 249 0.98 -1.57 11.64
C LEU A 249 0.78 -1.52 13.16
N ARG A 250 1.15 -2.56 13.89
CA ARG A 250 1.14 -2.55 15.38
C ARG A 250 2.14 -1.54 15.93
N HIS A 251 3.34 -1.45 15.35
CA HIS A 251 4.33 -0.42 15.71
C HIS A 251 3.82 0.98 15.34
N VAL A 252 3.28 1.15 14.13
CA VAL A 252 2.66 2.42 13.71
C VAL A 252 1.55 2.86 14.67
N LEU A 253 0.70 1.95 15.14
CA LEU A 253 -0.34 2.25 16.14
C LEU A 253 0.24 2.68 17.48
N GLY A 254 1.42 2.19 17.86
CA GLY A 254 2.10 2.55 19.11
C GLY A 254 2.70 3.94 19.10
N GLU A 255 3.03 4.50 17.94
CA GLU A 255 3.58 5.85 17.81
C GLU A 255 2.54 6.94 18.15
N ASP A 256 3.03 8.10 18.54
CA ASP A 256 2.18 9.26 18.86
C ASP A 256 1.99 10.15 17.62
N TRP A 257 0.80 10.08 17.03
CA TRP A 257 0.45 10.80 15.82
C TRP A 257 -1.06 11.04 15.70
N ASP A 258 -1.40 12.10 14.96
CA ASP A 258 -2.77 12.56 14.73
C ASP A 258 -3.29 12.26 13.31
N TYR A 259 -2.44 12.42 12.29
CA TYR A 259 -2.79 12.24 10.88
C TYR A 259 -1.84 11.24 10.23
N ALA A 260 -2.37 10.46 9.28
CA ALA A 260 -1.56 9.58 8.45
C ALA A 260 -1.71 9.90 6.96
N VAL A 261 -0.58 9.86 6.24
CA VAL A 261 -0.52 9.87 4.77
C VAL A 261 -0.04 8.49 4.32
N LEU A 262 -0.84 7.83 3.48
CA LEU A 262 -0.77 6.38 3.28
C LEU A 262 -0.29 5.96 1.88
N GLY A 263 0.25 6.93 1.12
CA GLY A 263 0.68 6.71 -0.27
C GLY A 263 -0.46 6.70 -1.28
N HIS A 264 -1.66 6.31 -0.85
CA HIS A 264 -2.89 6.30 -1.62
C HIS A 264 -4.09 6.78 -0.80
N ALA A 265 -5.19 7.07 -1.52
CA ALA A 265 -6.46 7.43 -0.91
C ALA A 265 -6.40 8.68 0.00
N ASN A 266 -7.30 8.78 0.94
CA ASN A 266 -7.51 9.95 1.78
C ASN A 266 -6.56 10.01 2.99
N VAL A 267 -6.66 11.06 3.79
CA VAL A 267 -5.99 11.16 5.09
C VAL A 267 -6.49 10.06 6.02
N GLY A 268 -5.55 9.36 6.66
CA GLY A 268 -5.80 8.23 7.54
C GLY A 268 -5.72 8.58 9.02
N TYR A 269 -6.28 7.67 9.83
CA TYR A 269 -6.30 7.74 11.29
C TYR A 269 -6.06 6.37 11.92
N LYS A 270 -5.76 6.30 13.21
CA LYS A 270 -5.59 5.03 13.95
C LYS A 270 -6.82 4.10 13.83
N ARG A 271 -8.02 4.66 13.62
CA ARG A 271 -9.24 3.87 13.39
C ARG A 271 -9.18 3.04 12.10
N ASP A 272 -8.51 3.52 11.06
CA ASP A 272 -8.40 2.81 9.79
C ASP A 272 -7.52 1.56 9.91
N ILE A 273 -6.45 1.64 10.72
CA ILE A 273 -5.65 0.45 11.06
C ILE A 273 -6.50 -0.56 11.85
N ARG A 274 -7.26 -0.11 12.85
CA ARG A 274 -8.13 -0.98 13.65
C ARG A 274 -9.22 -1.63 12.80
N GLN A 275 -9.77 -0.92 11.81
CA GLN A 275 -10.72 -1.50 10.84
C GLN A 275 -10.07 -2.61 10.02
N THR A 276 -8.87 -2.37 9.51
CA THR A 276 -8.12 -3.37 8.76
C THR A 276 -7.80 -4.59 9.62
N PHE A 277 -7.44 -4.39 10.89
CA PHE A 277 -7.22 -5.49 11.83
C PHE A 277 -8.49 -6.30 12.11
N ALA A 278 -9.63 -5.64 12.33
CA ALA A 278 -10.91 -6.34 12.50
C ALA A 278 -11.30 -7.16 11.26
N TYR A 279 -10.98 -6.68 10.07
CA TYR A 279 -11.17 -7.42 8.84
C TYR A 279 -10.25 -8.64 8.74
N LEU A 280 -8.96 -8.48 9.03
CA LEU A 280 -8.02 -9.62 9.03
C LEU A 280 -8.40 -10.65 10.09
N GLU A 281 -8.84 -10.20 11.27
CA GLU A 281 -9.34 -11.09 12.32
C GLU A 281 -10.49 -11.96 11.82
N ASP A 282 -11.47 -11.39 11.12
CA ASP A 282 -12.56 -12.15 10.51
C ASP A 282 -12.06 -13.17 9.47
N LEU A 283 -11.03 -12.84 8.67
CA LEU A 283 -10.42 -13.78 7.72
C LEU A 283 -9.76 -14.96 8.43
N TYR A 284 -8.95 -14.70 9.47
CA TYR A 284 -8.30 -15.75 10.25
C TYR A 284 -9.30 -16.60 11.01
N ASP A 285 -10.33 -16.00 11.59
CA ASP A 285 -11.39 -16.73 12.32
C ASP A 285 -12.22 -17.61 11.37
N ALA A 286 -12.52 -17.14 10.16
CA ALA A 286 -13.16 -17.95 9.12
C ALA A 286 -12.24 -19.10 8.68
N PHE A 287 -10.95 -18.85 8.50
CA PHE A 287 -9.98 -19.90 8.19
C PHE A 287 -9.91 -20.95 9.31
N ASN A 288 -9.76 -20.53 10.57
CA ASN A 288 -9.71 -21.40 11.73
C ASN A 288 -10.95 -22.28 11.86
N THR A 289 -12.12 -21.75 11.53
CA THR A 289 -13.39 -22.44 11.67
C THR A 289 -13.68 -23.38 10.50
N LEU A 290 -13.38 -22.95 9.28
CA LEU A 290 -13.86 -23.63 8.07
C LEU A 290 -12.79 -24.51 7.40
N ILE A 291 -11.52 -24.18 7.53
CA ILE A 291 -10.43 -24.83 6.79
C ILE A 291 -9.49 -25.61 7.72
N LEU A 292 -9.08 -25.03 8.84
CA LEU A 292 -8.11 -25.65 9.74
C LEU A 292 -8.51 -27.05 10.25
N PRO A 293 -9.77 -27.37 10.56
CA PRO A 293 -10.17 -28.71 10.99
C PRO A 293 -9.93 -29.79 9.93
N ASP A 294 -10.16 -29.49 8.65
CA ASP A 294 -9.85 -30.41 7.55
C ASP A 294 -8.34 -30.53 7.32
N TRP A 295 -7.64 -29.38 7.32
CA TRP A 295 -6.20 -29.32 7.17
C TRP A 295 -5.46 -30.10 8.26
N SER A 296 -5.82 -29.92 9.52
CA SER A 296 -5.17 -30.57 10.67
C SER A 296 -5.37 -32.10 10.68
N THR A 297 -6.50 -32.58 10.16
CA THR A 297 -6.77 -34.01 10.05
C THR A 297 -6.18 -34.64 8.78
N GLY A 298 -5.81 -33.84 7.80
CA GLY A 298 -5.36 -34.29 6.50
C GLY A 298 -6.40 -35.07 5.69
N LYS A 299 -7.70 -34.96 6.03
CA LYS A 299 -8.79 -35.74 5.45
C LYS A 299 -8.87 -35.54 3.93
N SER A 300 -9.00 -34.30 3.47
CA SER A 300 -9.10 -34.01 2.02
C SER A 300 -7.84 -34.39 1.27
N ILE A 301 -6.65 -34.28 1.88
CA ILE A 301 -5.39 -34.76 1.31
C ILE A 301 -5.43 -36.28 1.17
N GLY A 302 -5.86 -37.00 2.21
CA GLY A 302 -5.96 -38.45 2.18
C GLY A 302 -6.91 -38.96 1.08
N GLU A 303 -8.07 -38.34 0.96
CA GLU A 303 -9.05 -38.64 -0.10
C GLU A 303 -8.49 -38.37 -1.50
N ALA A 304 -7.77 -37.24 -1.69
CA ALA A 304 -7.13 -36.92 -2.97
C ALA A 304 -6.00 -37.87 -3.33
N VAL A 305 -5.17 -38.31 -2.37
CA VAL A 305 -4.13 -39.32 -2.56
C VAL A 305 -4.76 -40.67 -2.96
N GLN A 306 -5.82 -41.08 -2.29
CA GLN A 306 -6.53 -42.30 -2.59
C GLN A 306 -7.12 -42.31 -4.01
N LYS A 307 -7.67 -41.17 -4.46
CA LYS A 307 -8.29 -41.02 -5.78
C LYS A 307 -7.27 -40.91 -6.91
N ASN A 308 -6.21 -40.15 -6.73
CA ASN A 308 -5.31 -39.73 -7.82
C ASN A 308 -3.89 -40.32 -7.70
N GLY A 309 -3.58 -40.97 -6.59
CA GLY A 309 -2.21 -41.38 -6.26
C GLY A 309 -1.33 -40.20 -5.80
N PRO A 310 -0.21 -40.48 -5.10
CA PRO A 310 0.59 -39.44 -4.44
C PRO A 310 1.24 -38.47 -5.44
N GLY A 311 1.62 -38.91 -6.62
CA GLY A 311 2.32 -38.07 -7.60
C GLY A 311 1.40 -37.02 -8.26
N LEU A 312 0.16 -37.40 -8.60
CA LEU A 312 -0.83 -36.48 -9.20
C LEU A 312 -1.50 -35.59 -8.16
N THR A 313 -1.57 -36.04 -6.92
CA THR A 313 -2.18 -35.28 -5.83
C THR A 313 -1.50 -33.93 -5.61
N ALA A 314 -0.17 -33.88 -5.66
CA ALA A 314 0.57 -32.63 -5.44
C ALA A 314 0.21 -31.53 -6.46
N GLY A 315 -0.02 -31.87 -7.73
CA GLY A 315 -0.37 -30.89 -8.75
C GLY A 315 -1.86 -30.52 -8.78
N VAL A 316 -2.73 -31.53 -8.74
CA VAL A 316 -4.18 -31.30 -8.89
C VAL A 316 -4.85 -30.90 -7.57
N PHE A 317 -4.46 -31.56 -6.47
CA PHE A 317 -5.03 -31.29 -5.16
C PHE A 317 -4.70 -29.87 -4.70
N TRP A 318 -3.43 -29.49 -4.75
CA TRP A 318 -2.98 -28.20 -4.21
C TRP A 318 -3.74 -27.03 -4.83
N GLY A 319 -3.77 -26.96 -6.17
CA GLY A 319 -4.51 -25.91 -6.86
C GLY A 319 -5.99 -25.87 -6.48
N ASN A 320 -6.67 -27.01 -6.55
CA ASN A 320 -8.11 -27.09 -6.24
C ASN A 320 -8.40 -26.82 -4.75
N TYR A 321 -7.57 -27.33 -3.85
CA TYR A 321 -7.76 -27.16 -2.40
C TYR A 321 -7.57 -25.70 -1.98
N VAL A 322 -6.51 -25.05 -2.47
CA VAL A 322 -6.26 -23.63 -2.20
C VAL A 322 -7.40 -22.78 -2.74
N GLU A 323 -7.83 -23.03 -3.98
CA GLU A 323 -8.89 -22.26 -4.62
C GLU A 323 -10.23 -22.41 -3.87
N GLN A 324 -10.62 -23.64 -3.51
CA GLN A 324 -11.85 -23.91 -2.76
C GLN A 324 -11.79 -23.33 -1.36
N SER A 325 -10.66 -23.44 -0.68
CA SER A 325 -10.47 -22.90 0.68
C SER A 325 -10.58 -21.38 0.69
N THR A 326 -9.91 -20.71 -0.26
CA THR A 326 -9.95 -19.25 -0.37
C THR A 326 -11.35 -18.74 -0.72
N GLU A 327 -12.05 -19.41 -1.62
CA GLU A 327 -13.44 -19.10 -1.96
C GLU A 327 -14.37 -19.27 -0.75
N THR A 328 -14.23 -20.36 0.01
CA THR A 328 -15.04 -20.64 1.19
C THR A 328 -14.86 -19.55 2.26
N VAL A 329 -13.62 -19.16 2.55
CA VAL A 329 -13.31 -18.10 3.51
C VAL A 329 -13.84 -16.75 3.01
N ALA A 330 -13.63 -16.44 1.75
CA ALA A 330 -14.08 -15.18 1.16
C ALA A 330 -15.61 -15.05 1.22
N GLN A 331 -16.34 -16.10 0.89
CA GLN A 331 -17.81 -16.12 0.97
C GLN A 331 -18.33 -15.92 2.39
N ALA A 332 -17.64 -16.47 3.39
CA ALA A 332 -18.01 -16.30 4.79
C ALA A 332 -17.81 -14.86 5.29
N VAL A 333 -16.76 -14.19 4.84
CA VAL A 333 -16.37 -12.85 5.30
C VAL A 333 -17.03 -11.73 4.48
N HIS A 334 -17.24 -11.94 3.18
CA HIS A 334 -17.78 -10.95 2.25
C HIS A 334 -19.06 -10.25 2.71
N PRO A 335 -20.09 -10.90 3.28
CA PRO A 335 -21.33 -10.22 3.66
C PRO A 335 -21.12 -9.03 4.61
N ARG A 336 -20.15 -9.13 5.52
CA ARG A 336 -19.80 -8.06 6.45
C ARG A 336 -19.00 -6.93 5.80
N TRP A 337 -18.13 -7.25 4.86
CA TRP A 337 -17.12 -6.32 4.35
C TRP A 337 -17.31 -5.87 2.89
N LYS A 338 -18.37 -6.35 2.22
CA LYS A 338 -18.68 -6.03 0.81
C LYS A 338 -18.82 -4.54 0.48
N HIS A 339 -19.05 -3.71 1.48
CA HIS A 339 -19.14 -2.27 1.32
C HIS A 339 -17.77 -1.59 1.21
N LEU A 340 -16.67 -2.30 1.53
CA LEU A 340 -15.29 -1.79 1.50
C LEU A 340 -14.43 -2.43 0.41
N ALA A 341 -14.86 -3.53 -0.19
CA ALA A 341 -14.17 -4.19 -1.31
C ALA A 341 -15.09 -5.14 -2.08
N HIS A 342 -14.74 -5.41 -3.33
CA HIS A 342 -15.37 -6.43 -4.14
C HIS A 342 -14.99 -7.85 -3.68
N SER A 343 -15.80 -8.85 -4.05
CA SER A 343 -15.60 -10.26 -3.70
C SER A 343 -14.23 -10.79 -4.14
N GLU A 344 -13.76 -10.40 -5.33
CA GLU A 344 -12.46 -10.81 -5.87
C GLU A 344 -11.29 -10.31 -5.02
N VAL A 345 -11.39 -9.09 -4.51
CA VAL A 345 -10.38 -8.53 -3.61
C VAL A 345 -10.36 -9.31 -2.30
N ILE A 346 -11.54 -9.57 -1.69
CA ILE A 346 -11.65 -10.37 -0.46
C ILE A 346 -11.12 -11.79 -0.69
N ARG A 347 -11.40 -12.40 -1.84
CA ARG A 347 -10.85 -13.71 -2.20
C ARG A 347 -9.32 -13.70 -2.31
N SER A 348 -8.74 -12.66 -2.88
CA SER A 348 -7.27 -12.52 -2.94
C SER A 348 -6.64 -12.35 -1.55
N HIS A 349 -7.33 -11.70 -0.63
CA HIS A 349 -6.91 -11.59 0.77
C HIS A 349 -7.01 -12.93 1.50
N ALA A 350 -8.10 -13.68 1.28
CA ALA A 350 -8.24 -15.03 1.82
C ALA A 350 -7.11 -15.96 1.31
N TYR A 351 -6.67 -15.80 0.06
CA TYR A 351 -5.51 -16.50 -0.46
C TYR A 351 -4.23 -16.14 0.31
N LYS A 352 -3.99 -14.88 0.58
CA LYS A 352 -2.80 -14.45 1.36
C LYS A 352 -2.84 -14.98 2.79
N VAL A 353 -3.99 -15.01 3.43
CA VAL A 353 -4.16 -15.63 4.77
C VAL A 353 -3.89 -17.12 4.70
N PHE A 354 -4.40 -17.83 3.66
CA PHE A 354 -4.11 -19.24 3.45
C PHE A 354 -2.61 -19.49 3.32
N GLU A 355 -1.92 -18.68 2.49
CA GLU A 355 -0.47 -18.77 2.27
C GLU A 355 0.30 -18.54 3.59
N ASP A 356 -0.05 -17.53 4.36
CA ASP A 356 0.56 -17.23 5.66
C ASP A 356 0.39 -18.40 6.64
N VAL A 357 -0.83 -18.91 6.78
CA VAL A 357 -1.11 -20.03 7.68
C VAL A 357 -0.36 -21.28 7.25
N PHE A 358 -0.34 -21.58 5.95
CA PHE A 358 0.34 -22.76 5.43
C PHE A 358 1.86 -22.72 5.64
N LEU A 359 2.47 -21.55 5.49
CA LEU A 359 3.93 -21.40 5.56
C LEU A 359 4.44 -21.21 7.00
N ASN A 360 3.68 -20.55 7.85
CA ASN A 360 4.19 -20.01 9.11
C ASN A 360 3.63 -20.68 10.37
N TYR A 361 2.58 -21.49 10.25
CA TYR A 361 1.93 -22.06 11.44
C TYR A 361 1.97 -23.59 11.45
N ASN A 362 2.15 -24.14 12.66
CA ASN A 362 2.03 -25.59 12.87
C ASN A 362 0.54 -26.00 12.80
N PRO A 363 0.17 -26.98 11.97
CA PRO A 363 -1.22 -27.46 11.87
C PRO A 363 -1.79 -28.06 13.17
N GLU A 364 -0.95 -28.36 14.16
CA GLU A 364 -1.39 -28.88 15.47
C GLU A 364 -1.92 -27.79 16.42
N VAL A 365 -1.75 -26.50 16.08
CA VAL A 365 -2.30 -25.39 16.87
C VAL A 365 -3.80 -25.28 16.65
N GLN A 366 -4.53 -24.95 17.71
CA GLN A 366 -6.00 -24.86 17.68
C GLN A 366 -6.53 -23.56 17.07
N SER A 367 -5.70 -22.55 16.96
CA SER A 367 -6.04 -21.26 16.39
C SER A 367 -4.80 -20.58 15.85
N VAL A 368 -4.93 -20.04 14.66
CA VAL A 368 -3.86 -19.41 13.91
C VAL A 368 -4.29 -17.98 13.62
N LYS A 369 -3.73 -17.01 14.31
CA LYS A 369 -3.88 -15.59 13.92
C LYS A 369 -2.78 -14.74 14.54
N PRO A 370 -2.37 -13.63 13.87
CA PRO A 370 -1.47 -12.65 14.45
C PRO A 370 -2.08 -11.97 15.69
N GLN A 371 -1.25 -11.35 16.48
CA GLN A 371 -1.69 -10.39 17.50
C GLN A 371 -1.95 -9.03 16.84
N PHE A 372 -2.96 -8.31 17.32
CA PHE A 372 -3.37 -7.03 16.76
C PHE A 372 -3.21 -5.84 17.73
N ASP A 373 -2.75 -6.08 18.96
CA ASP A 373 -2.51 -5.02 19.94
C ASP A 373 -1.33 -4.13 19.52
N PRO A 374 -1.39 -2.82 19.81
CA PRO A 374 -0.26 -1.91 19.56
C PRO A 374 1.02 -2.37 20.25
N ILE A 375 2.16 -2.11 19.60
CA ILE A 375 3.49 -2.29 20.18
C ILE A 375 4.01 -0.90 20.57
N ALA A 376 4.43 -0.75 21.83
CA ALA A 376 5.03 0.50 22.28
C ALA A 376 6.32 0.80 21.49
N PRO A 377 6.60 2.08 21.20
CA PRO A 377 7.77 2.51 20.42
C PRO A 377 9.10 2.31 21.14
#